data_141e807fd686824f080864015a8f9d83
#
_entry.id   141e807fd686824f080864015a8f9d83
#
_cell.length_a   1.000
_cell.length_b   1.000
_cell.length_c   1.000
_cell.angle_alpha   90.00
_cell.angle_beta   90.00
_cell.angle_gamma   90.00
#
_symmetry.space_group_name_H-M   'P 1'
#
loop_
_entity.id
_entity.type
_entity.pdbx_description
1 polymer ?
#
loop_
_entity_poly.entity_id
_entity_poly.type
_entity_poly.pdbx_seq_one_letter_code
_entity_poly.pdbx_strand_id
1 'polypeptide(L)' 'MAETTQIREHMEVIASCGKHVGEIDHVDGKTIKMTKNDPAAGGKHHFIPTDWVDHVDEHVHLKKNSEEVFNEWKTEPTMV' A
#
# COMPACT_ATOMS: atom_id res chain seq x y z
N MET A 1 9.63 -0.69 -13.58
CA MET A 1 9.62 -0.95 -12.12
C MET A 1 9.60 0.38 -11.38
N ALA A 2 8.70 0.52 -10.45
CA ALA A 2 8.62 1.75 -9.66
C ALA A 2 9.75 1.81 -8.65
N GLU A 3 10.25 3.02 -8.42
CA GLU A 3 11.28 3.23 -7.42
C GLU A 3 10.63 3.57 -6.09
N THR A 4 11.03 2.85 -5.05
CA THR A 4 10.47 3.07 -3.71
C THR A 4 10.82 4.45 -3.16
N THR A 5 11.87 5.09 -3.65
CA THR A 5 12.23 6.44 -3.24
C THR A 5 11.17 7.48 -3.60
N GLN A 6 10.27 7.16 -4.52
CA GLN A 6 9.17 8.04 -4.89
C GLN A 6 7.97 7.91 -3.98
N ILE A 7 7.94 6.87 -3.15
CA ILE A 7 6.84 6.63 -2.23
C ILE A 7 7.06 7.49 -0.99
N ARG A 8 6.05 8.29 -0.65
CA ARG A 8 6.12 9.23 0.47
C ARG A 8 5.06 8.90 1.50
N GLU A 9 5.31 9.35 2.72
CA GLU A 9 4.30 9.27 3.78
C GLU A 9 3.07 10.07 3.35
N HIS A 10 1.90 9.60 3.77
CA HIS A 10 0.61 10.21 3.50
C HIS A 10 0.16 10.15 2.03
N MET A 11 0.90 9.44 1.19
CA MET A 11 0.52 9.23 -0.20
C MET A 11 -0.66 8.27 -0.29
N GLU A 12 -1.61 8.56 -1.16
CA GLU A 12 -2.74 7.67 -1.38
C GLU A 12 -2.29 6.43 -2.14
N VAL A 13 -2.82 5.27 -1.77
CA VAL A 13 -2.56 4.00 -2.46
C VAL A 13 -3.81 3.58 -3.21
N ILE A 14 -3.65 3.34 -4.51
CA ILE A 14 -4.76 3.03 -5.41
C ILE A 14 -4.52 1.67 -6.04
N ALA A 15 -5.54 0.82 -6.01
CA ALA A 15 -5.49 -0.49 -6.65
C ALA A 15 -5.53 -0.37 -8.17
N SER A 16 -5.22 -1.45 -8.87
CA SER A 16 -5.20 -1.46 -10.32
C SER A 16 -6.55 -1.11 -10.95
N CYS A 17 -7.63 -1.34 -10.22
CA CYS A 17 -8.98 -1.00 -10.68
C CYS A 17 -9.34 0.47 -10.40
N GLY A 18 -8.44 1.25 -9.84
CA GLY A 18 -8.66 2.66 -9.54
C GLY A 18 -9.30 2.93 -8.19
N LYS A 19 -9.50 1.91 -7.37
CA LYS A 19 -10.13 2.08 -6.07
C LYS A 19 -9.09 2.43 -5.01
N HIS A 20 -9.43 3.39 -4.16
CA HIS A 20 -8.61 3.72 -3.00
C HIS A 20 -8.55 2.54 -2.03
N VAL A 21 -7.35 2.13 -1.66
CA VAL A 21 -7.16 1.01 -0.74
C VAL A 21 -6.42 1.41 0.53
N GLY A 22 -5.84 2.59 0.57
CA GLY A 22 -5.18 3.04 1.79
C GLY A 22 -4.33 4.26 1.59
N GLU A 23 -3.56 4.58 2.60
CA GLU A 23 -2.64 5.71 2.62
C GLU A 23 -1.35 5.26 3.26
N ILE A 24 -0.23 5.74 2.75
CA ILE A 24 1.09 5.36 3.26
C ILE A 24 1.31 5.99 4.63
N ASP A 25 1.66 5.17 5.60
CA ASP A 25 2.15 5.64 6.89
C ASP A 25 3.68 5.73 6.84
N HIS A 26 4.30 4.66 6.36
CA HIS A 26 5.76 4.58 6.35
C HIS A 26 6.20 3.50 5.37
N VAL A 27 7.39 3.67 4.81
CA VAL A 27 8.01 2.64 3.98
C VAL A 27 9.26 2.16 4.69
N ASP A 28 9.37 0.86 4.87
CA ASP A 28 10.50 0.25 5.55
C ASP A 28 11.07 -0.85 4.67
N GLY A 29 12.16 -0.54 3.99
CA GLY A 29 12.81 -1.49 3.09
C GLY A 29 11.87 -1.89 1.95
N LYS A 30 11.47 -3.15 1.94
CA LYS A 30 10.60 -3.68 0.90
C LYS A 30 9.15 -3.79 1.36
N THR A 31 8.81 -3.20 2.50
CA THR A 31 7.47 -3.26 3.06
C THR A 31 6.90 -1.86 3.16
N ILE A 32 5.65 -1.72 2.73
CA ILE A 32 4.88 -0.48 2.86
C ILE A 32 3.91 -0.66 4.00
N LYS A 33 4.02 0.20 5.01
CA LYS A 33 3.09 0.22 6.13
C LYS A 33 2.01 1.26 5.80
N MET A 34 0.76 0.83 5.84
CA MET A 34 -0.38 1.70 5.55
C MET A 34 -1.03 2.12 6.87
N THR A 35 -1.47 3.38 6.92
CA THR A 35 -2.01 3.95 8.14
C THR A 35 -3.33 3.31 8.55
N LYS A 36 -3.54 3.17 9.85
CA LYS A 36 -4.81 2.70 10.41
C LYS A 36 -5.90 3.77 10.38
N ASN A 37 -5.52 5.02 10.12
CA ASN A 37 -6.45 6.14 10.13
C ASN A 37 -7.27 6.24 8.85
N ASP A 38 -6.93 5.47 7.83
CA ASP A 38 -7.68 5.47 6.59
C ASP A 38 -8.98 4.69 6.75
N PRO A 39 -10.10 5.19 6.22
CA PRO A 39 -11.37 4.46 6.32
C PRO A 39 -11.32 3.04 5.77
N ALA A 40 -10.50 2.81 4.73
CA ALA A 40 -10.37 1.48 4.15
C ALA A 40 -9.58 0.54 5.05
N ALA A 41 -8.86 1.05 6.04
CA ALA A 41 -8.00 0.24 6.89
C ALA A 41 -8.76 -0.47 8.01
N GLY A 42 -9.98 -0.05 8.31
CA GLY A 42 -10.76 -0.67 9.37
C GLY A 42 -10.15 -0.54 10.76
N GLY A 43 -9.36 0.51 10.99
CA GLY A 43 -8.74 0.78 12.27
C GLY A 43 -7.45 0.02 12.53
N LYS A 44 -6.90 -0.63 11.53
CA LYS A 44 -5.66 -1.41 11.66
C LYS A 44 -4.63 -0.98 10.63
N HIS A 45 -3.36 -1.02 11.02
CA HIS A 45 -2.28 -0.87 10.05
C HIS A 45 -2.25 -2.09 9.14
N HIS A 46 -1.98 -1.86 7.87
CA HIS A 46 -1.82 -2.93 6.89
C HIS A 46 -0.44 -2.83 6.26
N PHE A 47 0.08 -3.97 5.87
CA PHE A 47 1.42 -4.06 5.29
C PHE A 47 1.34 -4.74 3.94
N ILE A 48 1.97 -4.13 2.94
CA ILE A 48 2.07 -4.71 1.60
C ILE A 48 3.51 -4.65 1.14
N PRO A 49 3.94 -5.60 0.30
CA PRO A 49 5.30 -5.53 -0.23
C PRO A 49 5.41 -4.48 -1.32
N THR A 50 6.58 -3.88 -1.46
CA THR A 50 6.82 -2.91 -2.53
C THR A 50 6.69 -3.55 -3.91
N ASP A 51 6.82 -4.88 -4.01
CA ASP A 51 6.65 -5.60 -5.26
C ASP A 51 5.24 -5.46 -5.86
N TRP A 52 4.26 -5.09 -5.05
CA TRP A 52 2.90 -4.86 -5.54
C TRP A 52 2.75 -3.54 -6.29
N VAL A 53 3.74 -2.66 -6.20
CA VAL A 53 3.67 -1.34 -6.81
C VAL A 53 3.94 -1.44 -8.31
N ASP A 54 3.01 -0.94 -9.11
CA ASP A 54 3.15 -0.87 -10.56
C ASP A 54 3.93 0.39 -10.94
N HIS A 55 3.46 1.53 -10.45
CA HIS A 55 4.14 2.80 -10.69
C HIS A 55 3.73 3.80 -9.63
N VAL A 56 4.48 4.88 -9.51
CA VAL A 56 4.23 5.97 -8.58
C VAL A 56 4.18 7.28 -9.36
N ASP A 57 3.10 8.04 -9.18
CA ASP A 57 3.00 9.41 -9.67
C ASP A 57 2.58 10.29 -8.50
N GLU A 58 1.41 10.89 -8.53
CA GLU A 58 0.86 11.58 -7.36
C GLU A 58 0.35 10.59 -6.32
N HIS A 59 0.15 9.35 -6.73
CA HIS A 59 -0.36 8.26 -5.90
C HIS A 59 0.48 7.01 -6.15
N VAL A 60 0.40 6.07 -5.22
CA VAL A 60 0.99 4.75 -5.41
C VAL A 60 -0.03 3.87 -6.12
N HIS A 61 0.30 3.39 -7.30
CA HIS A 61 -0.57 2.52 -8.09
C HIS A 61 -0.10 1.09 -7.99
N LEU A 62 -0.99 0.20 -7.57
CA LEU A 62 -0.66 -1.20 -7.37
C LEU A 62 -0.99 -2.02 -8.61
N LYS A 63 -0.33 -3.18 -8.73
CA LYS A 63 -0.60 -4.15 -9.79
C LYS A 63 -1.86 -4.96 -9.53
N LYS A 64 -2.26 -5.05 -8.27
CA LYS A 64 -3.39 -5.85 -7.82
C LYS A 64 -4.64 -4.99 -7.73
N ASN A 65 -5.79 -5.61 -7.99
CA ASN A 65 -7.07 -4.91 -7.81
C ASN A 65 -7.44 -4.86 -6.32
N SER A 66 -8.51 -4.12 -6.00
CA SER A 66 -8.86 -3.91 -4.60
C SER A 66 -9.23 -5.21 -3.89
N GLU A 67 -9.89 -6.14 -4.56
CA GLU A 67 -10.22 -7.42 -3.94
C GLU A 67 -8.98 -8.20 -3.57
N GLU A 68 -8.00 -8.24 -4.46
CA GLU A 68 -6.74 -8.93 -4.20
C GLU A 68 -6.00 -8.27 -3.04
N VAL A 69 -5.96 -6.95 -3.00
CA VAL A 69 -5.30 -6.23 -1.94
C VAL A 69 -5.96 -6.55 -0.59
N PHE A 70 -7.28 -6.43 -0.51
CA PHE A 70 -8.00 -6.67 0.73
C PHE A 70 -7.90 -8.12 1.21
N ASN A 71 -7.72 -9.06 0.30
CA ASN A 71 -7.58 -10.47 0.68
C ASN A 71 -6.15 -10.85 1.05
N GLU A 72 -5.15 -10.13 0.54
CA GLU A 72 -3.76 -10.54 0.66
C GLU A 72 -2.93 -9.69 1.59
N TRP A 73 -3.35 -8.45 1.88
CA TRP A 73 -2.56 -7.60 2.75
C TRP A 73 -2.52 -8.15 4.18
N LYS A 74 -1.49 -7.77 4.92
CA LYS A 74 -1.29 -8.26 6.29
C LYS A 74 -1.56 -7.14 7.27
N THR A 75 -2.07 -7.50 8.44
CA THR A 75 -2.27 -6.54 9.54
C THR A 75 -1.07 -6.48 10.46
N GLU A 76 -0.09 -7.38 10.25
CA GLU A 76 1.15 -7.40 11.01
C GLU A 76 2.31 -7.47 10.03
N PRO A 77 3.48 -6.93 10.40
CA PRO A 77 4.65 -7.06 9.54
C PRO A 77 4.95 -8.53 9.29
N THR A 78 5.09 -8.89 8.02
CA THR A 78 5.47 -10.24 7.68
C THR A 78 6.97 -10.37 7.84
N MET A 79 7.36 -11.15 8.80
CA MET A 79 8.76 -11.44 9.04
C MET A 79 9.13 -12.66 8.24
N VAL A 80 9.93 -12.45 7.27
CA VAL A 80 10.32 -13.55 6.38
C VAL A 80 11.78 -13.77 6.47
#